data_519e08e313f238b3c98a2f2f114fe938
#
_entry.id   519e08e313f238b3c98a2f2f114fe938
#
_cell.length_a   1.000
_cell.length_b   1.000
_cell.length_c   1.000
_cell.angle_alpha   90.00
_cell.angle_beta   90.00
_cell.angle_gamma   90.00
#
_symmetry.space_group_name_H-M   'P 1'
#
loop_
_entity.id
_entity.type
_entity.pdbx_description
1 polymer ?
#
loop_
_entity_poly.entity_id
_entity_poly.type
_entity_poly.pdbx_seq_one_letter_code
_entity_poly.pdbx_strand_id
1 'polypeptide(L)'
;MNAIFIDAKNKTVSMIEVENDLQSMYDKIGCLLVQTVPFAGENIVCDEEGRLKRWTAGFELGDWRIVGNALIVGDTEDGDFADTKLSANAIM
;
A
#
# COMPACT_ATOMS: atom_id res chain seq x y z
N MET A 1 6.33 -2.66 11.78
CA MET A 1 4.90 -2.68 11.44
C MET A 1 4.64 -3.71 10.36
N ASN A 2 3.69 -4.59 10.59
CA ASN A 2 3.30 -5.58 9.60
C ASN A 2 2.37 -4.95 8.57
N ALA A 3 2.70 -5.15 7.30
CA ALA A 3 1.94 -4.60 6.19
C ALA A 3 1.82 -5.63 5.07
N ILE A 4 0.81 -5.45 4.23
CA ILE A 4 0.70 -6.22 3.00
C ILE A 4 1.33 -5.39 1.89
N PHE A 5 2.31 -5.96 1.20
CA PHE A 5 2.96 -5.31 0.07
C PHE A 5 2.41 -5.87 -1.24
N ILE A 6 1.92 -4.97 -2.08
CA ILE A 6 1.43 -5.32 -3.41
C ILE A 6 2.44 -4.83 -4.43
N ASP A 7 3.08 -5.76 -5.11
CA ASP A 7 4.03 -5.49 -6.19
C ASP A 7 3.30 -5.66 -7.52
N ALA A 8 2.88 -4.54 -8.10
CA ALA A 8 2.07 -4.56 -9.31
C ALA A 8 2.81 -5.13 -10.51
N LYS A 9 4.11 -4.84 -10.62
CA LYS A 9 4.92 -5.31 -11.75
C LYS A 9 5.07 -6.82 -11.76
N ASN A 10 5.34 -7.40 -10.59
CA ASN A 10 5.54 -8.85 -10.44
C ASN A 10 4.23 -9.58 -10.13
N LYS A 11 3.15 -8.84 -9.91
CA LYS A 11 1.82 -9.38 -9.59
C LYS A 11 1.85 -10.25 -8.34
N THR A 12 2.58 -9.79 -7.31
CA THR A 12 2.71 -10.51 -6.05
C THR A 12 2.13 -9.72 -4.90
N VAL A 13 1.60 -10.45 -3.93
CA VAL A 13 1.06 -9.91 -2.69
C VAL A 13 1.72 -10.68 -1.55
N SER A 14 2.35 -9.96 -0.64
CA SER A 14 3.09 -10.60 0.45
C SER A 14 2.99 -9.81 1.74
N MET A 15 3.18 -10.51 2.87
CA MET A 15 3.30 -9.86 4.17
C MET A 15 4.74 -9.45 4.37
N ILE A 16 4.95 -8.20 4.78
CA ILE A 16 6.28 -7.67 5.06
C ILE A 16 6.27 -6.90 6.37
N GLU A 17 7.47 -6.66 6.90
CA GLU A 17 7.66 -5.68 7.95
C GLU A 17 8.25 -4.41 7.35
N VAL A 18 7.73 -3.26 7.75
CA VAL A 18 8.21 -1.96 7.33
C VAL A 18 8.23 -1.05 8.55
N GLU A 19 9.20 -0.16 8.62
CA GLU A 19 9.23 0.83 9.70
C GLU A 19 8.03 1.78 9.57
N ASN A 20 7.49 2.20 10.71
CA ASN A 20 6.34 3.10 10.73
C ASN A 20 6.80 4.55 10.56
N ASP A 21 7.37 4.83 9.40
CA ASP A 21 7.75 6.18 9.00
C ASP A 21 7.55 6.34 7.50
N LEU A 22 7.40 7.59 7.06
CA LEU A 22 7.08 7.86 5.65
C LEU A 22 8.22 7.49 4.71
N GLN A 23 9.47 7.70 5.13
CA GLN A 23 10.61 7.42 4.25
C GLN A 23 10.70 5.92 3.92
N SER A 24 10.49 5.06 4.91
CA SER A 24 10.51 3.61 4.69
C SER A 24 9.40 3.19 3.74
N MET A 25 8.22 3.80 3.86
CA MET A 25 7.10 3.53 2.96
C MET A 25 7.40 4.02 1.54
N TYR A 26 7.98 5.22 1.40
CA TYR A 26 8.38 5.76 0.11
C TYR A 26 9.38 4.83 -0.57
N ASP A 27 10.38 4.36 0.16
CA ASP A 27 11.41 3.48 -0.36
C ASP A 27 10.81 2.14 -0.83
N LYS A 28 9.88 1.61 -0.07
CA LYS A 28 9.26 0.31 -0.40
C LYS A 28 8.34 0.42 -1.60
N ILE A 29 7.54 1.47 -1.67
CA ILE A 29 6.61 1.70 -2.79
C ILE A 29 7.37 2.16 -4.03
N GLY A 30 8.46 2.89 -3.85
CA GLY A 30 9.24 3.45 -4.95
C GLY A 30 8.71 4.81 -5.39
N CYS A 31 8.37 5.67 -4.43
CA CYS A 31 7.79 6.97 -4.71
C CYS A 31 8.35 8.03 -3.75
N LEU A 32 7.99 9.29 -4.00
CA LEU A 32 8.39 10.42 -3.16
C LEU A 32 7.22 10.99 -2.37
N LEU A 33 6.00 10.70 -2.75
CA LEU A 33 4.79 11.14 -2.07
C LEU A 33 3.78 9.99 -2.08
N VAL A 34 3.07 9.83 -0.97
CA VAL A 34 2.03 8.81 -0.87
C VAL A 34 0.69 9.44 -0.59
N GLN A 35 -0.36 8.75 -1.02
CA GLN A 35 -1.72 9.01 -0.59
C GLN A 35 -2.27 7.76 0.06
N THR A 36 -3.30 7.92 0.89
CA THR A 36 -4.00 6.81 1.49
C THR A 36 -5.43 6.78 1.00
N VAL A 37 -5.94 5.59 0.73
CA VAL A 37 -7.34 5.40 0.40
C VAL A 37 -7.92 4.30 1.31
N PRO A 38 -9.19 4.43 1.73
CA PRO A 38 -9.77 3.45 2.65
C PRO A 38 -10.05 2.12 1.94
N PHE A 39 -9.80 1.03 2.64
CA PHE A 39 -10.09 -0.30 2.14
C PHE A 39 -10.30 -1.27 3.31
N ALA A 40 -11.48 -1.91 3.37
CA ALA A 40 -11.79 -2.95 4.35
C ALA A 40 -11.49 -2.53 5.81
N GLY A 41 -11.75 -1.27 6.14
CA GLY A 41 -11.47 -0.72 7.48
C GLY A 41 -10.02 -0.39 7.73
N GLU A 42 -9.18 -0.50 6.71
CA GLU A 42 -7.76 -0.17 6.77
C GLU A 42 -7.41 0.86 5.69
N ASN A 43 -6.13 0.98 5.37
CA ASN A 43 -5.67 1.98 4.42
C ASN A 43 -4.76 1.36 3.37
N ILE A 44 -4.98 1.72 2.11
CA ILE A 44 -4.02 1.46 1.04
C ILE A 44 -3.12 2.69 0.95
N VAL A 45 -1.81 2.49 1.10
CA VAL A 45 -0.81 3.55 0.95
C VAL A 45 -0.17 3.37 -0.41
N CYS A 46 -0.33 4.34 -1.29
CA CYS A 46 0.12 4.23 -2.68
C CYS A 46 0.74 5.55 -3.15
N ASP A 47 1.36 5.52 -4.34
CA ASP A 47 2.02 6.68 -4.92
C ASP A 47 0.97 7.74 -5.30
N GLU A 48 1.02 8.91 -4.67
CA GLU A 48 0.11 10.01 -4.96
C GLU A 48 0.23 10.47 -6.41
N GLU A 49 1.41 10.35 -7.00
CA GLU A 49 1.69 10.75 -8.38
C GLU A 49 1.70 9.59 -9.35
N GLY A 50 1.18 8.45 -8.95
CA GLY A 50 1.24 7.22 -9.75
C GLY A 50 0.74 7.37 -11.17
N ARG A 51 -0.34 8.13 -11.36
CA ARG A 51 -0.92 8.34 -12.69
C ARG A 51 -0.13 9.32 -13.56
N LEU A 52 0.76 10.10 -12.94
CA LEU A 52 1.61 11.07 -13.64
C LEU A 52 2.96 10.47 -14.02
N LYS A 53 3.31 9.33 -13.43
CA LYS A 53 4.57 8.64 -13.67
C LYS A 53 4.37 7.56 -14.74
N ARG A 54 5.49 7.07 -15.24
CA ARG A 54 5.49 6.00 -16.23
C ARG A 54 5.45 4.61 -15.57
N TRP A 55 4.54 4.43 -14.64
CA TRP A 55 4.28 3.09 -14.14
C TRP A 55 3.69 2.24 -15.26
N THR A 56 4.24 1.04 -15.45
CA THR A 56 3.77 0.10 -16.47
C THR A 56 2.78 -0.91 -15.93
N ALA A 57 2.51 -0.87 -14.64
CA ALA A 57 1.62 -1.83 -13.99
C ALA A 57 0.79 -1.15 -12.90
N GLY A 58 -0.36 -1.72 -12.64
CA GLY A 58 -1.26 -1.31 -11.60
C GLY A 58 -2.15 -2.47 -11.21
N PHE A 59 -3.12 -2.21 -10.35
CA PHE A 59 -4.06 -3.24 -9.92
C PHE A 59 -5.39 -2.60 -9.52
N GLU A 60 -6.42 -3.43 -9.44
CA GLU A 60 -7.72 -3.02 -8.92
C GLU A 60 -7.94 -3.72 -7.59
N LEU A 61 -8.46 -2.97 -6.61
CA LEU A 61 -8.75 -3.50 -5.30
C LEU A 61 -10.02 -2.83 -4.79
N GLY A 62 -11.09 -3.60 -4.66
CA GLY A 62 -12.40 -3.05 -4.37
C GLY A 62 -12.80 -2.08 -5.47
N ASP A 63 -13.16 -0.86 -5.09
CA ASP A 63 -13.54 0.20 -6.04
C ASP A 63 -12.35 1.04 -6.50
N TRP A 64 -11.14 0.70 -6.05
CA TRP A 64 -9.95 1.50 -6.31
C TRP A 64 -9.12 0.92 -7.45
N ARG A 65 -8.66 1.82 -8.31
CA ARG A 65 -7.67 1.50 -9.34
C ARG A 65 -6.38 2.18 -8.94
N ILE A 66 -5.38 1.38 -8.60
CA ILE A 66 -4.09 1.82 -8.09
C ILE A 66 -3.03 1.62 -9.15
N VAL A 67 -2.20 2.63 -9.38
CA VAL A 67 -1.08 2.55 -10.32
C VAL A 67 0.21 2.43 -9.52
N GLY A 68 1.03 1.42 -9.84
CA GLY A 68 2.27 1.16 -9.14
C GLY A 68 2.07 0.25 -7.93
N ASN A 69 3.07 0.22 -7.07
CA ASN A 69 3.05 -0.62 -5.88
C ASN A 69 2.31 0.06 -4.72
N ALA A 70 1.91 -0.72 -3.74
CA ALA A 70 1.18 -0.20 -2.59
C ALA A 70 1.43 -1.03 -1.35
N LEU A 71 1.12 -0.43 -0.20
CA LEU A 71 1.10 -1.11 1.09
C LEU A 71 -0.32 -1.05 1.65
N ILE A 72 -0.75 -2.09 2.33
CA ILE A 72 -1.98 -2.06 3.12
C ILE A 72 -1.58 -2.10 4.58
N VAL A 73 -2.03 -1.11 5.33
CA VAL A 73 -1.74 -0.97 6.75
C VAL A 73 -3.02 -0.64 7.51
N GLY A 74 -3.04 -1.01 8.79
CA GLY A 74 -4.12 -0.59 9.68
C GLY A 74 -3.89 0.82 10.19
N ASP A 75 -4.75 1.28 11.08
CA ASP A 75 -4.58 2.54 11.76
C ASP A 75 -4.96 2.42 13.24
N THR A 76 -4.47 3.36 14.03
CA THR A 76 -4.83 3.50 15.43
C THR A 76 -5.96 4.51 15.57
N GLU A 77 -6.56 4.59 16.76
CA GLU A 77 -7.58 5.58 17.07
C GLU A 77 -7.06 7.01 16.92
N ASP A 78 -5.75 7.21 17.10
CA ASP A 78 -5.10 8.51 16.97
C ASP A 78 -4.77 8.89 15.53
N GLY A 79 -5.05 8.01 14.57
CA GLY A 79 -4.82 8.28 13.17
C GLY A 79 -3.43 7.89 12.65
N ASP A 80 -2.62 7.26 13.49
CA ASP A 80 -1.33 6.71 13.04
C ASP A 80 -1.52 5.37 12.32
N PHE A 81 -0.54 5.00 11.51
CA PHE A 81 -0.54 3.68 10.91
C PHE A 81 -0.22 2.61 11.94
N ALA A 82 -0.74 1.43 11.72
CA ALA A 82 -0.57 0.28 12.60
C ALA A 82 -0.47 -0.99 11.76
N ASP A 83 -0.19 -2.11 12.41
CA ASP A 83 -0.15 -3.40 11.75
C ASP A 83 -1.46 -3.68 11.03
N THR A 84 -1.36 -4.24 9.83
CA THR A 84 -2.56 -4.71 9.14
C THR A 84 -3.15 -5.90 9.88
N LYS A 85 -4.47 -6.00 9.90
CA LYS A 85 -5.19 -7.15 10.43
C LYS A 85 -5.63 -8.09 9.32
N LEU A 86 -5.41 -7.70 8.07
CA LEU A 86 -5.73 -8.52 6.92
C LEU A 86 -4.59 -9.49 6.62
N SER A 87 -4.88 -10.54 5.89
CA SER A 87 -3.86 -11.46 5.41
C SER A 87 -3.65 -11.26 3.91
N ALA A 88 -2.48 -11.62 3.41
CA ALA A 88 -2.21 -11.54 1.98
C ALA A 88 -3.23 -12.36 1.16
N ASN A 89 -3.70 -13.47 1.71
CA ASN A 89 -4.69 -14.30 1.02
C ASN A 89 -6.04 -13.60 0.84
N ALA A 90 -6.36 -12.62 1.67
CA ALA A 90 -7.61 -11.86 1.54
C ALA A 90 -7.59 -10.92 0.34
N ILE A 91 -6.40 -10.63 -0.21
CA ILE A 91 -6.21 -9.68 -1.31
C ILE A 91 -6.08 -10.40 -2.65
N MET A 92 -5.59 -11.62 -2.61
CA MET A 92 -5.31 -12.41 -3.83
C MET A 92 -6.58 -12.93 -4.48
#